data_969cc1d88a7a33a998c6ac1c10407a6a
#
_entry.id   969cc1d88a7a33a998c6ac1c10407a6a
#
_cell.length_a   1.000
_cell.length_b   1.000
_cell.length_c   1.000
_cell.angle_alpha   90.00
_cell.angle_beta   90.00
_cell.angle_gamma   90.00
#
_symmetry.space_group_name_H-M   'P 1'
#
loop_
_entity.id
_entity.type
_entity.pdbx_description
1 polymer ?
#
loop_
_entity_poly.entity_id
_entity_poly.type
_entity_poly.pdbx_seq_one_letter_code
_entity_poly.pdbx_strand_id
1 'polypeptide(L)'
;MANGRDQIGQMFGDLGGRLKSIVHNYADFNWIFSGGDLVVCEGTSYGEHVDGVWRAGVPEWAAGRWCDVFEIRDFLIQRCFIYLDPDYAGKDTARYPWLADR
;
A
#
# COMPACT_ATOMS: atom_id res chain seq x y z
N MET A 1 -10.14 -1.26 12.46
CA MET A 1 -8.92 -2.08 12.63
C MET A 1 -9.30 -3.55 12.56
N ALA A 2 -8.55 -4.35 11.82
CA ALA A 2 -8.76 -5.80 11.74
C ALA A 2 -7.88 -6.50 12.79
N ASN A 3 -8.48 -7.35 13.62
CA ASN A 3 -7.81 -8.06 14.68
C ASN A 3 -7.88 -9.57 14.44
N GLY A 4 -6.73 -10.21 14.45
CA GLY A 4 -6.60 -11.64 14.25
C GLY A 4 -6.76 -12.09 12.79
N ARG A 5 -6.40 -13.33 12.55
CA ARG A 5 -6.32 -13.91 11.21
C ARG A 5 -7.61 -13.79 10.41
N ASP A 6 -8.75 -14.05 11.05
CA ASP A 6 -10.04 -14.09 10.34
C ASP A 6 -10.47 -12.69 9.88
N GLN A 7 -10.35 -11.68 10.75
CA GLN A 7 -10.67 -10.31 10.38
C GLN A 7 -9.71 -9.73 9.34
N ILE A 8 -8.43 -10.07 9.44
CA ILE A 8 -7.43 -9.68 8.45
C ILE A 8 -7.74 -10.33 7.10
N GLY A 9 -8.05 -11.61 7.09
CA GLY A 9 -8.46 -12.33 5.87
C GLY A 9 -9.69 -11.71 5.24
N GLN A 10 -10.70 -11.35 6.04
CA GLN A 10 -11.91 -10.67 5.54
C GLN A 10 -11.57 -9.30 4.95
N MET A 11 -10.75 -8.51 5.62
CA MET A 11 -10.33 -7.20 5.11
C MET A 11 -9.64 -7.30 3.75
N PHE A 12 -8.71 -8.24 3.59
CA PHE A 12 -8.05 -8.44 2.30
C PHE A 12 -8.99 -8.99 1.23
N GLY A 13 -9.94 -9.83 1.59
CA GLY A 13 -10.98 -10.31 0.68
C GLY A 13 -11.86 -9.16 0.18
N ASP A 14 -12.30 -8.29 1.07
CA ASP A 14 -13.11 -7.11 0.73
C ASP A 14 -12.32 -6.13 -0.16
N LEU A 15 -11.05 -5.90 0.15
CA LEU A 15 -10.17 -5.07 -0.68
C LEU A 15 -9.99 -5.69 -2.06
N GLY A 16 -9.76 -7.00 -2.13
CA GLY A 16 -9.62 -7.74 -3.39
C GLY A 16 -10.85 -7.62 -4.29
N GLY A 17 -12.04 -7.54 -3.70
CA GLY A 17 -13.29 -7.32 -4.43
C GLY A 17 -13.40 -5.94 -5.09
N ARG A 18 -12.57 -4.97 -4.68
CA ARG A 18 -12.52 -3.61 -5.24
C ARG A 18 -11.41 -3.42 -6.27
N LEU A 19 -10.57 -4.40 -6.43
CA LEU A 19 -9.43 -4.36 -7.34
C LEU A 19 -9.69 -5.27 -8.54
N LYS A 20 -9.57 -4.74 -9.75
CA LYS A 20 -9.56 -5.56 -10.96
C LYS A 20 -8.19 -6.18 -11.17
N SER A 21 -7.13 -5.45 -10.84
CA SER A 21 -5.76 -5.95 -10.88
C SER A 21 -4.89 -5.19 -9.89
N ILE A 22 -3.85 -5.84 -9.41
CA ILE A 22 -2.77 -5.22 -8.66
C ILE A 22 -1.47 -5.95 -8.94
N VAL A 23 -0.42 -5.19 -9.16
CA VAL A 23 0.94 -5.69 -9.32
C VAL A 23 1.84 -4.92 -8.36
N HIS A 24 2.60 -5.64 -7.56
CA HIS A 24 3.62 -5.06 -6.70
C HIS A 24 4.97 -5.09 -7.42
N ASN A 25 5.67 -3.96 -7.42
CA ASN A 25 7.01 -3.85 -8.01
C ASN A 25 8.07 -4.38 -7.03
N TYR A 26 8.15 -5.69 -6.89
CA TYR A 26 9.02 -6.34 -5.91
C TYR A 26 10.49 -5.94 -6.04
N ALA A 27 10.95 -5.65 -7.24
CA ALA A 27 12.34 -5.26 -7.49
C ALA A 27 12.68 -3.89 -6.86
N ASP A 28 11.67 -3.05 -6.62
CA ASP A 28 11.82 -1.71 -6.07
C ASP A 28 11.51 -1.64 -4.58
N PHE A 29 11.26 -2.78 -3.93
CA PHE A 29 11.00 -2.80 -2.50
C PHE A 29 12.24 -2.38 -1.73
N ASN A 30 12.07 -1.43 -0.83
CA ASN A 30 13.08 -0.99 0.09
C ASN A 30 12.76 -1.53 1.48
N TRP A 31 13.65 -2.39 2.00
CA TRP A 31 13.51 -3.00 3.30
C TRP A 31 14.39 -2.31 4.31
N ILE A 32 13.82 -1.95 5.45
CA ILE A 32 14.52 -1.28 6.55
C ILE A 32 14.32 -2.12 7.80
N PHE A 33 15.43 -2.54 8.40
CA PHE A 33 15.42 -3.35 9.60
C PHE A 33 15.90 -2.51 10.78
N SER A 34 15.11 -2.45 11.85
CA SER A 34 15.46 -1.65 13.05
C SER A 34 16.51 -2.31 13.93
N GLY A 35 16.80 -3.60 13.72
CA GLY A 35 17.62 -4.39 14.63
C GLY A 35 16.85 -5.00 15.81
N GLY A 36 15.54 -4.70 15.93
CA GLY A 36 14.61 -5.29 16.87
C GLY A 36 13.45 -5.97 16.13
N ASP A 37 12.25 -5.85 16.66
CA ASP A 37 11.07 -6.52 16.12
C ASP A 37 10.45 -5.78 14.92
N LEU A 38 10.84 -4.54 14.66
CA LEU A 38 10.25 -3.72 13.61
C LEU A 38 10.95 -3.93 12.27
N VAL A 39 10.14 -4.16 11.26
CA VAL A 39 10.55 -4.23 9.85
C VAL A 39 9.68 -3.26 9.07
N VAL A 40 10.31 -2.41 8.28
CA VAL A 40 9.62 -1.47 7.40
C VAL A 40 9.88 -1.88 5.95
N CYS A 41 8.84 -1.89 5.17
CA CYS A 41 8.94 -2.09 3.72
C CYS A 41 8.20 -0.97 3.01
N GLU A 42 8.87 -0.30 2.11
CA GLU A 42 8.23 0.64 1.20
C GLU A 42 8.35 0.17 -0.24
N GLY A 43 7.39 0.55 -1.05
CA GLY A 43 7.38 0.14 -2.44
C GLY A 43 6.31 0.85 -3.24
N THR A 44 6.14 0.37 -4.46
CA THR A 44 5.11 0.83 -5.38
C THR A 44 4.30 -0.33 -5.90
N SER A 45 3.05 -0.04 -6.21
CA SER A 45 2.14 -0.96 -6.87
C SER A 45 1.38 -0.24 -7.96
N TYR A 46 0.94 -0.97 -8.95
CA TYR A 46 0.07 -0.44 -9.99
C TYR A 46 -1.05 -1.44 -10.30
N GLY A 47 -2.06 -0.97 -10.98
CA GLY A 47 -3.18 -1.82 -11.34
C GLY A 47 -4.43 -1.05 -11.68
N GLU A 48 -5.57 -1.70 -11.51
CA GLU A 48 -6.87 -1.12 -11.80
C GLU A 48 -7.84 -1.37 -10.65
N HIS A 49 -8.35 -0.28 -10.10
CA HIS A 49 -9.46 -0.28 -9.16
C HIS A 49 -10.78 -0.35 -9.93
N VAL A 50 -11.87 -0.79 -9.30
CA VAL A 50 -13.21 -0.80 -9.93
C VAL A 50 -13.62 0.60 -10.44
N ASP A 51 -13.07 1.64 -9.84
CA ASP A 51 -13.33 3.04 -10.20
C ASP A 51 -12.36 3.62 -11.23
N GLY A 52 -11.36 2.89 -11.67
CA GLY A 52 -10.42 3.32 -12.70
C GLY A 52 -8.99 2.87 -12.48
N VAL A 53 -8.17 3.15 -13.46
CA VAL A 53 -6.75 2.80 -13.47
C VAL A 53 -5.99 3.69 -12.47
N TRP A 54 -5.06 3.11 -11.74
CA TRP A 54 -4.13 3.86 -10.90
C TRP A 54 -3.16 4.65 -11.76
N ARG A 55 -2.74 5.82 -11.27
CA ARG A 55 -1.64 6.59 -11.87
C ARG A 55 -0.28 5.94 -11.73
N ALA A 56 -0.23 4.78 -11.21
CA ALA A 56 0.96 4.04 -10.80
C ALA A 56 1.87 3.61 -11.94
N GLY A 57 1.65 4.03 -13.16
CA GLY A 57 2.64 3.89 -14.24
C GLY A 57 3.64 5.04 -14.30
N VAL A 58 3.54 6.00 -13.38
CA VAL A 58 4.40 7.18 -13.31
C VAL A 58 5.12 7.15 -11.96
N PRO A 59 6.31 6.54 -11.88
CA PRO A 59 7.00 6.32 -10.59
C PRO A 59 7.36 7.60 -9.84
N GLU A 60 7.49 8.71 -10.56
CA GLU A 60 7.78 10.03 -10.01
C GLU A 60 6.61 10.59 -9.21
N TRP A 61 5.44 10.04 -9.41
CA TRP A 61 4.22 10.46 -8.74
C TRP A 61 3.93 9.52 -7.58
N ALA A 62 3.30 10.04 -6.59
CA ALA A 62 3.03 9.31 -5.37
C ALA A 62 2.04 8.14 -5.55
N ALA A 63 1.25 8.17 -6.62
CA ALA A 63 0.23 7.16 -6.85
C ALA A 63 0.79 5.73 -6.82
N GLY A 64 0.16 4.88 -6.04
CA GLY A 64 0.59 3.51 -5.84
C GLY A 64 1.75 3.31 -4.88
N ARG A 65 2.25 4.37 -4.25
CA ARG A 65 3.27 4.25 -3.20
C ARG A 65 2.63 3.82 -1.89
N TRP A 66 3.36 2.99 -1.17
CA TRP A 66 2.94 2.51 0.13
C TRP A 66 4.14 2.27 1.02
N CYS A 67 3.88 2.25 2.31
CA CYS A 67 4.85 1.91 3.34
C CYS A 67 4.15 1.07 4.40
N ASP A 68 4.67 -0.11 4.67
CA ASP A 68 4.16 -1.01 5.69
C ASP A 68 5.16 -1.10 6.83
N VAL A 69 4.66 -0.96 8.04
CA VAL A 69 5.44 -1.13 9.26
C VAL A 69 4.96 -2.37 9.98
N PHE A 70 5.83 -3.38 10.06
CA PHE A 70 5.54 -4.65 10.71
C PHE A 70 6.22 -4.73 12.07
N GLU A 71 5.53 -5.27 13.03
CA GLU A 71 6.13 -5.82 14.24
C GLU A 71 6.08 -7.33 14.15
N ILE A 72 7.24 -7.97 14.20
CA ILE A 72 7.38 -9.42 13.98
C ILE A 72 8.11 -10.01 15.19
N ARG A 73 7.49 -11.01 15.81
CA ARG A 73 8.10 -11.84 16.87
C ARG A 73 7.76 -13.29 16.63
N ASP A 74 8.73 -14.16 16.87
CA ASP A 74 8.58 -15.61 16.72
C ASP A 74 8.02 -16.01 15.36
N PHE A 75 8.50 -15.33 14.30
CA PHE A 75 8.05 -15.52 12.91
C PHE A 75 6.56 -15.21 12.67
N LEU A 76 5.94 -14.48 13.58
CA LEU A 76 4.55 -14.06 13.46
C LEU A 76 4.44 -12.54 13.42
N ILE A 77 3.59 -12.04 12.54
CA ILE A 77 3.24 -10.63 12.49
C ILE A 77 2.33 -10.33 13.68
N GLN A 78 2.81 -9.49 14.59
CA GLN A 78 2.06 -9.05 15.76
C GLN A 78 1.14 -7.88 15.39
N ARG A 79 1.62 -7.00 14.52
CA ARG A 79 0.85 -5.90 13.97
C ARG A 79 1.47 -5.44 12.65
N CYS A 80 0.62 -4.86 11.82
CA CYS A 80 1.02 -4.21 10.58
C CYS A 80 0.28 -2.90 10.43
N PHE A 81 1.00 -1.81 10.23
CA PHE A 81 0.42 -0.53 9.81
C PHE A 81 0.73 -0.31 8.35
N ILE A 82 -0.31 -0.08 7.56
CA ILE A 82 -0.23 0.15 6.12
C ILE A 82 -0.49 1.62 5.86
N TYR A 83 0.49 2.31 5.30
CA TYR A 83 0.41 3.70 4.90
C TYR A 83 0.36 3.78 3.39
N LEU A 84 -0.71 4.35 2.86
CA LEU A 84 -0.93 4.50 1.43
C LEU A 84 -0.85 5.97 1.03
N ASP A 85 -0.48 6.21 -0.21
CA ASP A 85 -0.62 7.52 -0.80
C ASP A 85 -2.09 7.96 -0.76
N PRO A 86 -2.39 9.19 -0.34
CA PRO A 86 -3.76 9.66 -0.18
C PRO A 86 -4.55 9.72 -1.51
N ASP A 87 -3.86 9.81 -2.62
CA ASP A 87 -4.47 9.85 -3.95
C ASP A 87 -3.90 8.78 -4.88
N TYR A 88 -3.74 7.57 -4.35
CA TYR A 88 -3.11 6.49 -5.10
C TYR A 88 -3.85 6.15 -6.41
N ALA A 89 -5.16 6.38 -6.47
CA ALA A 89 -5.96 6.20 -7.68
C ALA A 89 -6.01 7.45 -8.59
N GLY A 90 -5.46 8.57 -8.14
CA GLY A 90 -5.43 9.82 -8.90
C GLY A 90 -6.78 10.49 -9.09
N LYS A 91 -7.76 10.18 -8.24
CA LYS A 91 -9.13 10.73 -8.38
C LYS A 91 -9.38 11.97 -7.55
N ASP A 92 -8.62 12.15 -6.48
CA ASP A 92 -8.77 13.24 -5.54
C ASP A 92 -7.69 14.32 -5.69
N THR A 93 -7.01 14.36 -6.83
CA THR A 93 -5.89 15.29 -7.07
C THR A 93 -6.26 16.74 -6.78
N ALA A 94 -7.51 17.13 -7.06
CA ALA A 94 -7.99 18.49 -6.77
C ALA A 94 -8.01 18.82 -5.26
N ARG A 95 -8.14 17.81 -4.40
CA ARG A 95 -8.07 17.95 -2.94
C ARG A 95 -6.63 18.23 -2.47
N TYR A 96 -5.65 17.87 -3.29
CA TYR A 96 -4.24 18.03 -3.01
C TYR A 96 -3.61 18.92 -4.09
N PRO A 97 -3.77 20.26 -3.99
CA PRO A 97 -3.36 21.20 -5.05
C PRO A 97 -1.89 21.08 -5.45
N TRP A 98 -1.03 20.71 -4.49
CA TRP A 98 0.40 20.52 -4.76
C TRP A 98 0.70 19.30 -5.66
N LEU A 99 -0.29 18.44 -5.94
CA LEU A 99 -0.16 17.34 -6.88
C LEU A 99 -0.64 17.72 -8.30
N ALA A 100 -1.37 18.82 -8.42
CA ALA A 100 -2.02 19.20 -9.69
C ALA A 100 -1.02 19.67 -10.75
N ASP A 101 0.11 20.22 -10.34
CA ASP A 101 1.12 20.81 -11.22
C ASP A 101 2.21 19.81 -11.67
N ARG A 102 2.00 18.55 -11.42
CA ARG A 102 2.95 17.47 -11.74
C ARG A 102 2.58 16.71 -12.99
#